data_a528fcefc5390e92cc64c9a121cba791
#
_entry.id   a528fcefc5390e92cc64c9a121cba791
#
_cell.length_a   1.000
_cell.length_b   1.000
_cell.length_c   1.000
_cell.angle_alpha   90.00
_cell.angle_beta   90.00
_cell.angle_gamma   90.00
#
_symmetry.space_group_name_H-M   'P 1'
#
loop_
_entity.id
_entity.type
_entity.pdbx_description
1 polymer ?
#
loop_
_entity_poly.entity_id
_entity_poly.type
_entity_poly.pdbx_seq_one_letter_code
_entity_poly.pdbx_strand_id
1 'polypeptide(L)'
;MTTAVTTIIVAFITAVLGPVLVEWVKSLTMKKEIKPSTVKEAIDLNELIDKQLDQMVDELGCDRIWITQFHNGGHFYPTGKSIQKFSFFYEKLTPNTQAIQHVFQQIPVSLFPKALAKLYKEGELSIPSYNSDETYDLDIFARDYGTKSFYMIAIDDLDEHFIGVMGIAFNDKEHKLSKDEWIFIRQKVGAIGSLLTDYLYKKK
;
A
#
# COMPACT_ATOMS: atom_id res chain seq x y z
N MET A 1 29.66 46.57 42.92
CA MET A 1 28.86 45.34 43.19
C MET A 1 27.51 45.32 42.46
N THR A 2 26.82 46.45 42.31
CA THR A 2 25.50 46.55 41.66
C THR A 2 25.50 46.22 40.17
N THR A 3 26.49 46.65 39.40
CA THR A 3 26.58 46.42 37.96
C THR A 3 26.74 44.92 37.56
N ALA A 4 27.57 44.18 38.31
CA ALA A 4 27.79 42.75 38.05
C ALA A 4 26.50 41.92 38.31
N VAL A 5 25.78 42.25 39.37
CA VAL A 5 24.51 41.59 39.73
C VAL A 5 23.45 41.86 38.65
N THR A 6 23.36 43.10 38.19
CA THR A 6 22.41 43.48 37.12
C THR A 6 22.72 42.75 35.81
N THR A 7 24.00 42.63 35.45
CA THR A 7 24.40 41.90 34.23
C THR A 7 24.05 40.41 34.30
N ILE A 8 24.25 39.77 35.45
CA ILE A 8 23.88 38.34 35.65
C ILE A 8 22.37 38.14 35.54
N ILE A 9 21.58 39.06 36.16
CA ILE A 9 20.10 38.95 36.08
C ILE A 9 19.61 39.13 34.64
N VAL A 10 20.14 40.11 33.90
CA VAL A 10 19.77 40.32 32.50
C VAL A 10 20.18 39.11 31.65
N ALA A 11 21.38 38.57 31.82
CA ALA A 11 21.82 37.37 31.11
C ALA A 11 20.93 36.16 31.41
N PHE A 12 20.50 35.97 32.64
CA PHE A 12 19.60 34.89 33.03
C PHE A 12 18.19 35.06 32.37
N ILE A 13 17.63 36.27 32.41
CA ILE A 13 16.32 36.55 31.79
C ILE A 13 16.39 36.31 30.28
N THR A 14 17.45 36.78 29.60
CA THR A 14 17.54 36.62 28.13
C THR A 14 17.91 35.21 27.71
N ALA A 15 18.78 34.52 28.41
CA ALA A 15 19.27 33.21 28.02
C ALA A 15 18.35 32.04 28.45
N VAL A 16 17.62 32.18 29.56
CA VAL A 16 16.81 31.12 30.14
C VAL A 16 15.33 31.44 30.07
N LEU A 17 14.89 32.56 30.62
CA LEU A 17 13.45 32.87 30.67
C LEU A 17 12.88 33.27 29.31
N GLY A 18 13.67 33.96 28.46
CA GLY A 18 13.23 34.34 27.12
C GLY A 18 12.82 33.15 26.24
N PRO A 19 13.67 32.15 26.03
CA PRO A 19 13.33 30.96 25.26
C PRO A 19 12.16 30.18 25.84
N VAL A 20 12.09 30.03 27.16
CA VAL A 20 10.99 29.32 27.85
C VAL A 20 9.66 30.05 27.65
N LEU A 21 9.63 31.38 27.76
CA LEU A 21 8.44 32.17 27.51
C LEU A 21 7.99 32.12 26.06
N VAL A 22 8.93 32.15 25.12
CA VAL A 22 8.62 32.02 23.68
C VAL A 22 8.01 30.63 23.38
N GLU A 23 8.57 29.57 23.91
CA GLU A 23 8.05 28.22 23.77
C GLU A 23 6.65 28.10 24.43
N TRP A 24 6.46 28.70 25.61
CA TRP A 24 5.18 28.69 26.30
C TRP A 24 4.09 29.47 25.53
N VAL A 25 4.44 30.66 25.01
CA VAL A 25 3.53 31.45 24.18
C VAL A 25 3.21 30.72 22.87
N LYS A 26 4.19 30.08 22.22
CA LYS A 26 3.97 29.23 21.04
C LYS A 26 3.02 28.09 21.38
N SER A 27 3.16 27.43 22.52
CA SER A 27 2.29 26.34 22.92
C SER A 27 0.82 26.79 23.17
N LEU A 28 0.63 28.04 23.62
CA LEU A 28 -0.69 28.64 23.83
C LEU A 28 -1.31 29.13 22.52
N THR A 29 -0.51 29.59 21.57
CA THR A 29 -0.96 30.13 20.28
C THR A 29 -1.06 29.06 19.19
N MET A 30 -0.38 27.94 19.33
CA MET A 30 -0.60 26.78 18.47
C MET A 30 -2.05 26.35 18.66
N LYS A 31 -2.95 26.74 17.74
CA LYS A 31 -4.24 26.08 17.57
C LYS A 31 -3.93 24.60 17.53
N LYS A 32 -4.47 23.81 18.47
CA LYS A 32 -4.51 22.35 18.33
C LYS A 32 -5.21 22.12 17.00
N GLU A 33 -4.41 21.87 15.93
CA GLU A 33 -4.97 21.32 14.71
C GLU A 33 -5.71 20.07 15.17
N ILE A 34 -7.02 20.08 14.97
CA ILE A 34 -7.83 18.88 15.17
C ILE A 34 -7.30 17.92 14.11
N LYS A 35 -6.37 17.01 14.54
CA LYS A 35 -5.87 15.97 13.66
C LYS A 35 -7.10 15.21 13.20
N PRO A 36 -7.36 15.14 11.89
CA PRO A 36 -8.44 14.32 11.39
C PRO A 36 -8.26 12.92 11.98
N SER A 37 -9.35 12.28 12.35
CA SER A 37 -9.30 10.93 12.90
C SER A 37 -8.66 10.02 11.87
N THR A 38 -7.49 9.45 12.15
CA THR A 38 -6.80 8.51 11.28
C THR A 38 -7.69 7.33 10.88
N VAL A 39 -8.62 6.96 11.77
CA VAL A 39 -9.64 5.93 11.49
C VAL A 39 -10.64 6.41 10.45
N LYS A 40 -11.10 7.66 10.51
CA LYS A 40 -12.01 8.20 9.49
C LYS A 40 -11.33 8.26 8.13
N GLU A 41 -10.11 8.76 8.05
CA GLU A 41 -9.34 8.79 6.79
C GLU A 41 -9.16 7.39 6.20
N ALA A 42 -8.89 6.39 7.04
CA ALA A 42 -8.80 5.01 6.58
C ALA A 42 -10.14 4.47 6.07
N ILE A 43 -11.27 4.81 6.73
CA ILE A 43 -12.61 4.42 6.28
C ILE A 43 -12.92 5.06 4.93
N ASP A 44 -12.70 6.36 4.79
CA ASP A 44 -12.96 7.11 3.56
C ASP A 44 -12.11 6.53 2.38
N LEU A 45 -10.83 6.22 2.63
CA LEU A 45 -9.97 5.56 1.64
C LEU A 45 -10.50 4.19 1.24
N ASN A 46 -10.85 3.36 2.24
CA ASN A 46 -11.34 2.00 2.01
C ASN A 46 -12.60 2.01 1.16
N GLU A 47 -13.54 2.92 1.41
CA GLU A 47 -14.76 3.09 0.61
C GLU A 47 -14.44 3.46 -0.85
N LEU A 48 -13.49 4.37 -1.06
CA LEU A 48 -13.06 4.77 -2.41
C LEU A 48 -12.42 3.62 -3.18
N ILE A 49 -11.53 2.87 -2.53
CA ILE A 49 -10.86 1.71 -3.17
C ILE A 49 -11.89 0.60 -3.45
N ASP A 50 -12.75 0.28 -2.49
CA ASP A 50 -13.78 -0.75 -2.65
C ASP A 50 -14.66 -0.48 -3.86
N LYS A 51 -15.11 0.77 -4.03
CA LYS A 51 -15.88 1.21 -5.19
C LYS A 51 -15.12 1.03 -6.52
N GLN A 52 -13.78 1.29 -6.53
CA GLN A 52 -12.99 1.06 -7.74
C GLN A 52 -12.91 -0.43 -8.07
N LEU A 53 -12.74 -1.29 -7.05
CA LEU A 53 -12.68 -2.74 -7.24
C LEU A 53 -14.02 -3.32 -7.70
N ASP A 54 -15.16 -2.85 -7.18
CA ASP A 54 -16.49 -3.24 -7.66
C ASP A 54 -16.65 -2.96 -9.14
N GLN A 55 -16.34 -1.74 -9.58
CA GLN A 55 -16.39 -1.37 -10.99
C GLN A 55 -15.50 -2.26 -11.86
N MET A 56 -14.32 -2.63 -11.36
CA MET A 56 -13.40 -3.49 -12.10
C MET A 56 -13.91 -4.92 -12.21
N VAL A 57 -14.49 -5.49 -11.15
CA VAL A 57 -15.11 -6.83 -11.20
C VAL A 57 -16.23 -6.87 -12.22
N ASP A 58 -17.11 -5.87 -12.20
CA ASP A 58 -18.25 -5.78 -13.13
C ASP A 58 -17.79 -5.61 -14.58
N GLU A 59 -16.84 -4.72 -14.86
CA GLU A 59 -16.37 -4.40 -16.20
C GLU A 59 -15.54 -5.52 -16.83
N LEU A 60 -14.68 -6.17 -16.05
CA LEU A 60 -13.80 -7.24 -16.51
C LEU A 60 -14.49 -8.61 -16.50
N GLY A 61 -15.57 -8.76 -15.72
CA GLY A 61 -16.19 -10.07 -15.49
C GLY A 61 -15.24 -11.08 -14.85
N CYS A 62 -14.32 -10.61 -14.03
CA CYS A 62 -13.37 -11.46 -13.33
C CYS A 62 -13.94 -11.97 -12.01
N ASP A 63 -13.41 -13.08 -11.50
CA ASP A 63 -13.92 -13.73 -10.28
C ASP A 63 -13.34 -13.15 -9.01
N ARG A 64 -12.13 -12.60 -9.10
CA ARG A 64 -11.43 -12.01 -7.96
C ARG A 64 -10.53 -10.86 -8.40
N ILE A 65 -10.55 -9.77 -7.62
CA ILE A 65 -9.52 -8.72 -7.64
C ILE A 65 -9.05 -8.50 -6.21
N TRP A 66 -7.75 -8.27 -6.04
CA TRP A 66 -7.18 -7.90 -4.75
C TRP A 66 -6.07 -6.87 -4.89
N ILE A 67 -5.77 -6.19 -3.78
CA ILE A 67 -4.63 -5.30 -3.65
C ILE A 67 -3.78 -5.75 -2.48
N THR A 68 -2.48 -5.91 -2.74
CA THR A 68 -1.48 -6.10 -1.70
C THR A 68 -0.71 -4.81 -1.47
N GLN A 69 -0.18 -4.65 -0.26
CA GLN A 69 0.78 -3.60 0.06
C GLN A 69 2.00 -4.21 0.76
N PHE A 70 3.17 -3.64 0.46
CA PHE A 70 4.41 -4.02 1.14
C PHE A 70 4.50 -3.35 2.51
N HIS A 71 5.06 -4.08 3.48
CA HIS A 71 5.29 -3.58 4.81
C HIS A 71 6.45 -4.32 5.51
N ASN A 72 6.98 -3.74 6.59
CA ASN A 72 8.03 -4.34 7.39
C ASN A 72 7.47 -5.47 8.25
N GLY A 73 8.17 -6.60 8.29
CA GLY A 73 7.75 -7.82 8.99
C GLY A 73 8.67 -8.28 10.10
N GLY A 74 9.47 -7.40 10.70
CA GLY A 74 10.49 -7.75 11.68
C GLY A 74 11.91 -7.56 11.12
N HIS A 75 12.91 -8.16 11.79
CA HIS A 75 14.32 -7.95 11.47
C HIS A 75 15.09 -9.26 11.43
N PHE A 76 16.08 -9.35 10.54
CA PHE A 76 17.02 -10.48 10.48
C PHE A 76 18.04 -10.39 11.60
N TYR A 77 18.30 -11.53 12.28
CA TYR A 77 19.38 -11.68 13.22
C TYR A 77 20.69 -12.03 12.48
N PRO A 78 21.86 -11.51 12.89
CA PRO A 78 22.11 -10.49 13.92
C PRO A 78 22.11 -9.06 13.37
N THR A 79 21.83 -8.85 12.06
CA THR A 79 22.09 -7.60 11.34
C THR A 79 21.04 -6.51 11.61
N GLY A 80 19.87 -6.87 12.14
CA GLY A 80 18.76 -5.95 12.31
C GLY A 80 18.13 -5.45 10.98
N LYS A 81 18.52 -6.01 9.82
CA LYS A 81 17.94 -5.66 8.53
C LYS A 81 16.46 -6.04 8.49
N SER A 82 15.62 -5.13 8.00
CA SER A 82 14.17 -5.35 7.92
C SER A 82 13.81 -6.49 6.96
N ILE A 83 12.87 -7.34 7.40
CA ILE A 83 12.25 -8.38 6.56
C ILE A 83 11.09 -7.74 5.83
N GLN A 84 11.08 -7.81 4.50
CA GLN A 84 10.00 -7.29 3.69
C GLN A 84 8.91 -8.35 3.53
N LYS A 85 7.67 -7.93 3.77
CA LYS A 85 6.46 -8.73 3.64
C LYS A 85 5.40 -7.98 2.84
N PHE A 86 4.38 -8.69 2.43
CA PHE A 86 3.14 -8.10 1.92
C PHE A 86 1.93 -8.74 2.58
N SER A 87 0.82 -8.03 2.54
CA SER A 87 -0.49 -8.52 2.96
C SER A 87 -1.55 -8.11 1.94
N PHE A 88 -2.58 -8.92 1.80
CA PHE A 88 -3.78 -8.55 1.05
C PHE A 88 -4.61 -7.61 1.91
N PHE A 89 -4.72 -6.36 1.50
CA PHE A 89 -5.50 -5.33 2.20
C PHE A 89 -6.92 -5.22 1.68
N TYR A 90 -7.09 -5.43 0.36
CA TYR A 90 -8.39 -5.36 -0.28
C TYR A 90 -8.62 -6.60 -1.13
N GLU A 91 -9.84 -7.10 -1.13
CA GLU A 91 -10.26 -8.21 -1.96
C GLU A 91 -11.74 -8.03 -2.35
N LYS A 92 -12.03 -8.15 -3.63
CA LYS A 92 -13.39 -8.19 -4.17
C LYS A 92 -13.61 -9.47 -4.94
N LEU A 93 -14.78 -10.08 -4.75
CA LEU A 93 -15.09 -11.44 -5.19
C LEU A 93 -16.48 -11.49 -5.82
N THR A 94 -16.64 -12.39 -6.79
CA THR A 94 -17.97 -12.87 -7.17
C THR A 94 -18.53 -13.81 -6.09
N PRO A 95 -19.87 -13.99 -5.98
CA PRO A 95 -20.49 -14.74 -4.89
C PRO A 95 -20.00 -16.20 -4.73
N ASN A 96 -19.52 -16.81 -5.80
CA ASN A 96 -19.08 -18.21 -5.79
C ASN A 96 -17.56 -18.38 -5.59
N THR A 97 -16.85 -17.30 -5.36
CA THR A 97 -15.39 -17.31 -5.24
C THR A 97 -14.97 -17.31 -3.78
N GLN A 98 -14.07 -18.22 -3.42
CA GLN A 98 -13.53 -18.31 -2.06
C GLN A 98 -12.64 -17.11 -1.72
N ALA A 99 -12.86 -16.48 -0.56
CA ALA A 99 -11.99 -15.42 -0.05
C ALA A 99 -10.62 -15.95 0.36
N ILE A 100 -9.56 -15.23 -0.01
CA ILE A 100 -8.17 -15.57 0.32
C ILE A 100 -7.45 -14.47 1.11
N GLN A 101 -8.04 -13.31 1.24
CA GLN A 101 -7.45 -12.18 1.97
C GLN A 101 -6.96 -12.56 3.36
N HIS A 102 -7.71 -13.36 4.12
CA HIS A 102 -7.35 -13.78 5.46
C HIS A 102 -6.18 -14.78 5.51
N VAL A 103 -5.89 -15.46 4.40
CA VAL A 103 -4.77 -16.41 4.28
C VAL A 103 -3.48 -15.70 3.88
N PHE A 104 -3.58 -14.72 2.97
CA PHE A 104 -2.42 -13.99 2.44
C PHE A 104 -2.08 -12.77 3.30
N GLN A 105 -1.79 -13.01 4.58
CA GLN A 105 -1.36 -12.00 5.54
C GLN A 105 0.08 -12.24 5.97
N GLN A 106 0.88 -11.18 6.10
CA GLN A 106 2.27 -11.23 6.58
C GLN A 106 3.19 -12.15 5.73
N ILE A 107 2.96 -12.22 4.43
CA ILE A 107 3.69 -13.10 3.51
C ILE A 107 5.08 -12.53 3.20
N PRO A 108 6.17 -13.28 3.46
CA PRO A 108 7.50 -12.85 3.06
C PRO A 108 7.62 -12.71 1.53
N VAL A 109 8.24 -11.63 1.05
CA VAL A 109 8.48 -11.42 -0.39
C VAL A 109 9.30 -12.54 -1.03
N SER A 110 10.09 -13.26 -0.23
CA SER A 110 10.89 -14.40 -0.69
C SER A 110 10.10 -15.64 -1.10
N LEU A 111 8.78 -15.68 -0.84
CA LEU A 111 7.93 -16.79 -1.28
C LEU A 111 7.54 -16.71 -2.77
N PHE A 112 7.59 -15.52 -3.37
CA PHE A 112 7.23 -15.30 -4.77
C PHE A 112 8.32 -14.53 -5.53
N PRO A 113 9.57 -15.02 -5.53
CA PRO A 113 10.71 -14.25 -6.04
C PRO A 113 10.62 -13.98 -7.54
N LYS A 114 10.15 -14.94 -8.35
CA LYS A 114 10.03 -14.76 -9.80
C LYS A 114 8.92 -13.79 -10.17
N ALA A 115 7.74 -13.94 -9.55
CA ALA A 115 6.62 -13.04 -9.79
C ALA A 115 6.96 -11.59 -9.42
N LEU A 116 7.52 -11.38 -8.22
CA LEU A 116 7.87 -10.04 -7.76
C LEU A 116 9.04 -9.43 -8.54
N ALA A 117 10.02 -10.23 -8.97
CA ALA A 117 11.10 -9.75 -9.82
C ALA A 117 10.60 -9.31 -11.21
N LYS A 118 9.64 -10.04 -11.78
CA LYS A 118 9.00 -9.66 -13.05
C LYS A 118 8.20 -8.37 -12.90
N LEU A 119 7.35 -8.28 -11.88
CA LEU A 119 6.56 -7.08 -11.61
C LEU A 119 7.44 -5.84 -11.40
N TYR A 120 8.52 -5.96 -10.63
CA TYR A 120 9.45 -4.87 -10.41
C TYR A 120 10.14 -4.38 -11.68
N LYS A 121 10.44 -5.28 -12.63
CA LYS A 121 11.15 -4.95 -13.88
C LYS A 121 10.22 -4.48 -15.00
N GLU A 122 9.07 -5.12 -15.13
CA GLU A 122 8.19 -4.96 -16.29
C GLU A 122 6.86 -4.28 -15.94
N GLY A 123 6.55 -4.12 -14.64
CA GLY A 123 5.32 -3.50 -14.17
C GLY A 123 4.09 -4.41 -14.23
N GLU A 124 4.14 -5.50 -15.01
CA GLU A 124 3.01 -6.41 -15.20
C GLU A 124 3.44 -7.85 -15.37
N LEU A 125 2.54 -8.78 -15.01
CA LEU A 125 2.69 -10.21 -15.17
C LEU A 125 1.37 -10.79 -15.70
N SER A 126 1.44 -11.68 -16.67
CA SER A 126 0.29 -12.28 -17.32
C SER A 126 0.44 -13.80 -17.42
N ILE A 127 -0.54 -14.52 -16.89
CA ILE A 127 -0.72 -15.98 -17.05
C ILE A 127 -2.12 -16.19 -17.64
N PRO A 128 -2.27 -16.10 -18.97
CA PRO A 128 -3.58 -16.26 -19.62
C PRO A 128 -4.11 -17.70 -19.54
N SER A 129 -3.22 -18.67 -19.30
CA SER A 129 -3.53 -20.08 -19.02
C SER A 129 -2.41 -20.69 -18.21
N TYR A 130 -2.74 -21.49 -17.18
CA TYR A 130 -1.76 -22.25 -16.39
C TYR A 130 -1.22 -23.49 -17.11
N ASN A 131 -1.67 -23.76 -18.32
CA ASN A 131 -1.09 -24.77 -19.20
C ASN A 131 0.22 -24.29 -19.89
N SER A 132 0.62 -23.04 -19.66
CA SER A 132 1.87 -22.47 -20.14
C SER A 132 3.05 -22.90 -19.25
N ASP A 133 4.26 -22.96 -19.84
CA ASP A 133 5.47 -23.42 -19.14
C ASP A 133 5.98 -22.46 -18.06
N GLU A 134 5.46 -21.23 -17.98
CA GLU A 134 5.95 -20.21 -17.06
C GLU A 134 4.82 -19.67 -16.16
N THR A 135 4.83 -20.07 -14.90
CA THR A 135 3.84 -19.71 -13.87
C THR A 135 4.37 -18.77 -12.80
N TYR A 136 5.64 -18.40 -12.86
CA TYR A 136 6.30 -17.44 -11.94
C TYR A 136 6.12 -17.77 -10.44
N ASP A 137 6.13 -19.05 -10.07
CA ASP A 137 5.87 -19.54 -8.71
C ASP A 137 4.43 -19.28 -8.19
N LEU A 138 3.48 -19.05 -9.11
CA LEU A 138 2.07 -18.73 -8.78
C LEU A 138 1.11 -19.92 -8.97
N ASP A 139 1.64 -21.14 -9.13
CA ASP A 139 0.87 -22.38 -9.31
C ASP A 139 -0.14 -22.64 -8.18
N ILE A 140 0.12 -22.11 -6.98
CA ILE A 140 -0.77 -22.21 -5.83
C ILE A 140 -2.17 -21.66 -6.17
N PHE A 141 -2.28 -20.61 -6.98
CA PHE A 141 -3.56 -20.01 -7.35
C PHE A 141 -4.38 -20.93 -8.25
N ALA A 142 -3.74 -21.64 -9.19
CA ALA A 142 -4.42 -22.64 -10.01
C ALA A 142 -4.79 -23.87 -9.20
N ARG A 143 -3.84 -24.42 -8.43
CA ARG A 143 -4.01 -25.67 -7.70
C ARG A 143 -5.00 -25.57 -6.54
N ASP A 144 -4.88 -24.52 -5.72
CA ASP A 144 -5.61 -24.44 -4.44
C ASP A 144 -6.87 -23.56 -4.53
N TYR A 145 -6.94 -22.68 -5.54
CA TYR A 145 -8.05 -21.73 -5.71
C TYR A 145 -8.74 -21.81 -7.08
N GLY A 146 -8.37 -22.78 -7.91
CA GLY A 146 -9.02 -23.07 -9.18
C GLY A 146 -8.84 -21.97 -10.23
N THR A 147 -7.86 -21.09 -10.09
CA THR A 147 -7.62 -19.99 -11.01
C THR A 147 -7.16 -20.52 -12.37
N LYS A 148 -7.81 -20.09 -13.46
CA LYS A 148 -7.47 -20.47 -14.84
C LYS A 148 -6.67 -19.42 -15.57
N SER A 149 -6.93 -18.14 -15.28
CA SER A 149 -6.13 -17.03 -15.79
C SER A 149 -5.82 -16.05 -14.67
N PHE A 150 -4.61 -15.50 -14.69
CA PHE A 150 -4.10 -14.69 -13.61
C PHE A 150 -3.27 -13.52 -14.14
N TYR A 151 -3.52 -12.33 -13.61
CA TYR A 151 -2.83 -11.11 -13.99
C TYR A 151 -2.42 -10.34 -12.76
N MET A 152 -1.23 -9.78 -12.77
CA MET A 152 -0.74 -8.90 -11.72
C MET A 152 -0.16 -7.64 -12.32
N ILE A 153 -0.39 -6.51 -11.66
CA ILE A 153 0.10 -5.20 -12.06
C ILE A 153 0.73 -4.53 -10.85
N ALA A 154 1.91 -3.97 -11.03
CA ALA A 154 2.58 -3.18 -10.01
C ALA A 154 1.76 -1.93 -9.69
N ILE A 155 1.71 -1.59 -8.41
CA ILE A 155 1.18 -0.32 -7.93
C ILE A 155 2.38 0.49 -7.46
N ASP A 156 2.64 1.61 -8.13
CA ASP A 156 3.69 2.53 -7.77
C ASP A 156 3.09 3.79 -7.14
N ASP A 157 3.85 4.45 -6.28
CA ASP A 157 3.51 5.78 -5.78
C ASP A 157 3.88 6.87 -6.80
N LEU A 158 3.64 8.13 -6.44
CA LEU A 158 3.94 9.28 -7.32
C LEU A 158 5.45 9.50 -7.55
N ASP A 159 6.30 8.90 -6.71
CA ASP A 159 7.76 8.94 -6.83
C ASP A 159 8.32 7.65 -7.48
N GLU A 160 7.46 6.86 -8.15
CA GLU A 160 7.78 5.60 -8.83
C GLU A 160 8.33 4.51 -7.89
N HIS A 161 7.98 4.54 -6.59
CA HIS A 161 8.31 3.44 -5.69
C HIS A 161 7.25 2.34 -5.80
N PHE A 162 7.71 1.10 -5.93
CA PHE A 162 6.86 -0.08 -5.95
C PHE A 162 6.26 -0.33 -4.54
N ILE A 163 5.01 0.07 -4.32
CA ILE A 163 4.34 0.05 -3.00
C ILE A 163 3.38 -1.12 -2.82
N GLY A 164 2.94 -1.75 -3.90
CA GLY A 164 1.98 -2.83 -3.83
C GLY A 164 1.74 -3.51 -5.16
N VAL A 165 0.79 -4.43 -5.17
CA VAL A 165 0.40 -5.18 -6.38
C VAL A 165 -1.11 -5.31 -6.42
N MET A 166 -1.69 -5.08 -7.58
CA MET A 166 -3.06 -5.50 -7.90
C MET A 166 -3.01 -6.85 -8.60
N GLY A 167 -3.83 -7.80 -8.17
CA GLY A 167 -4.01 -9.07 -8.84
C GLY A 167 -5.46 -9.25 -9.33
N ILE A 168 -5.61 -9.93 -10.46
CA ILE A 168 -6.91 -10.22 -11.09
C ILE A 168 -6.91 -11.71 -11.45
N ALA A 169 -7.97 -12.43 -11.07
CA ALA A 169 -8.11 -13.86 -11.34
C ALA A 169 -9.45 -14.19 -12.00
N PHE A 170 -9.38 -15.11 -12.94
CA PHE A 170 -10.52 -15.73 -13.59
C PHE A 170 -10.51 -17.23 -13.24
N ASN A 171 -11.54 -17.71 -12.59
CA ASN A 171 -11.65 -19.09 -12.10
C ASN A 171 -12.56 -19.96 -12.98
N ASP A 172 -13.56 -19.37 -13.58
CA ASP A 172 -14.59 -20.07 -14.38
C ASP A 172 -14.01 -20.56 -15.71
N LYS A 173 -13.30 -19.69 -16.42
CA LYS A 173 -12.74 -19.95 -17.76
C LYS A 173 -11.42 -19.20 -17.92
N GLU A 174 -10.62 -19.70 -18.88
CA GLU A 174 -9.48 -18.95 -19.34
C GLU A 174 -9.93 -17.65 -20.01
N HIS A 175 -9.27 -16.55 -19.67
CA HIS A 175 -9.54 -15.22 -20.21
C HIS A 175 -8.23 -14.55 -20.61
N LYS A 176 -8.15 -14.13 -21.87
CA LYS A 176 -7.01 -13.34 -22.35
C LYS A 176 -7.43 -11.89 -22.43
N LEU A 177 -6.81 -11.04 -21.63
CA LEU A 177 -7.09 -9.61 -21.59
C LEU A 177 -6.86 -8.97 -22.97
N SER A 178 -7.83 -8.22 -23.45
CA SER A 178 -7.78 -7.38 -24.64
C SER A 178 -6.94 -6.11 -24.37
N LYS A 179 -6.62 -5.37 -25.45
CA LYS A 179 -5.92 -4.07 -25.30
C LYS A 179 -6.72 -3.05 -24.51
N ASP A 180 -8.05 -3.01 -24.69
CA ASP A 180 -8.93 -2.07 -24.03
C ASP A 180 -9.05 -2.38 -22.54
N GLU A 181 -9.17 -3.67 -22.16
CA GLU A 181 -9.15 -4.10 -20.77
C GLU A 181 -7.80 -3.74 -20.10
N TRP A 182 -6.66 -3.93 -20.78
CA TRP A 182 -5.37 -3.51 -20.26
C TRP A 182 -5.28 -2.00 -20.02
N ILE A 183 -5.81 -1.18 -20.95
CA ILE A 183 -5.86 0.28 -20.79
C ILE A 183 -6.72 0.63 -19.57
N PHE A 184 -7.89 0.03 -19.45
CA PHE A 184 -8.78 0.22 -18.32
C PHE A 184 -8.13 -0.15 -16.99
N ILE A 185 -7.48 -1.32 -16.91
CA ILE A 185 -6.78 -1.79 -15.70
C ILE A 185 -5.69 -0.80 -15.30
N ARG A 186 -4.82 -0.38 -16.24
CA ARG A 186 -3.74 0.58 -15.94
C ARG A 186 -4.27 1.93 -15.44
N GLN A 187 -5.37 2.43 -15.99
CA GLN A 187 -6.02 3.65 -15.49
C GLN A 187 -6.51 3.47 -14.04
N LYS A 188 -7.13 2.34 -13.73
CA LYS A 188 -7.60 2.03 -12.37
C LYS A 188 -6.46 1.85 -11.38
N VAL A 189 -5.39 1.14 -11.77
CA VAL A 189 -4.18 0.98 -10.95
C VAL A 189 -3.54 2.34 -10.64
N GLY A 190 -3.41 3.22 -11.64
CA GLY A 190 -2.89 4.58 -11.43
C GLY A 190 -3.74 5.41 -10.46
N ALA A 191 -5.07 5.34 -10.59
CA ALA A 191 -5.99 6.02 -9.67
C ALA A 191 -5.87 5.48 -8.23
N ILE A 192 -5.77 4.16 -8.06
CA ILE A 192 -5.58 3.53 -6.76
C ILE A 192 -4.20 3.86 -6.17
N GLY A 193 -3.14 3.84 -6.99
CA GLY A 193 -1.80 4.26 -6.57
C GLY A 193 -1.79 5.68 -6.03
N SER A 194 -2.48 6.62 -6.69
CA SER A 194 -2.63 8.01 -6.21
C SER A 194 -3.38 8.08 -4.87
N LEU A 195 -4.47 7.33 -4.71
CA LEU A 195 -5.23 7.29 -3.44
C LEU A 195 -4.37 6.74 -2.29
N LEU A 196 -3.63 5.67 -2.54
CA LEU A 196 -2.72 5.08 -1.56
C LEU A 196 -1.58 6.03 -1.21
N THR A 197 -0.99 6.72 -2.19
CA THR A 197 0.07 7.72 -1.99
C THR A 197 -0.42 8.87 -1.12
N ASP A 198 -1.57 9.44 -1.43
CA ASP A 198 -2.17 10.52 -0.64
C ASP A 198 -2.36 10.10 0.82
N TYR A 199 -2.83 8.88 1.05
CA TYR A 199 -3.01 8.36 2.41
C TYR A 199 -1.69 8.11 3.15
N LEU A 200 -0.72 7.47 2.48
CA LEU A 200 0.56 7.07 3.09
C LEU A 200 1.48 8.27 3.39
N TYR A 201 1.50 9.28 2.51
CA TYR A 201 2.43 10.40 2.58
C TYR A 201 1.80 11.71 3.03
N LYS A 202 0.50 11.72 3.38
CA LYS A 202 -0.15 12.89 3.95
C LYS A 202 0.62 13.34 5.21
N LYS A 203 1.29 14.46 5.13
CA LYS A 203 2.07 15.01 6.26
C LYS A 203 1.15 15.21 7.46
N LYS A 204 1.56 14.60 8.56
CA LYS A 204 0.92 14.76 9.89
C LYS A 204 1.12 16.17 10.43
#